data_3aa83711cf7a19309ef0435232554bfb
#
_entry.id   3aa83711cf7a19309ef0435232554bfb
#
_cell.length_a   1.000
_cell.length_b   1.000
_cell.length_c   1.000
_cell.angle_alpha   90.00
_cell.angle_beta   90.00
_cell.angle_gamma   90.00
#
_symmetry.space_group_name_H-M   'P 1'
#
loop_
_entity.id
_entity.type
_entity.pdbx_description
1 polymer ?
#
loop_
_entity_poly.entity_id
_entity_poly.type
_entity_poly.pdbx_seq_one_letter_code
_entity_poly.pdbx_strand_id
1 'polypeptide(L)'
;MTAMLHELFPTIPTTTAAALAVFDAAEAVEPEFMIGTWHGAELPTQHPMDGLLEASGWWGKQFTDAETVHPLLFPTSDGNALWALNPALAFGGLGISSKVPLLKNRSVAGPIAALRPVLQTRSPKARLRTTRYRGVDTATMIYDQLPINDVFRRLTDDAVIGAMDLRGSRRPYFFVLHRDDSLRPA
;
A
#
# COMPACT_ATOMS: atom_id res chain seq x y z
N MET A 1 -0.43 9.68 -10.26
CA MET A 1 0.06 9.76 -8.85
C MET A 1 0.00 11.17 -8.28
N THR A 2 0.71 12.15 -8.82
CA THR A 2 0.71 13.54 -8.31
C THR A 2 -0.69 14.17 -8.27
N ALA A 3 -1.56 13.92 -9.26
CA ALA A 3 -2.93 14.44 -9.30
C ALA A 3 -3.75 14.00 -8.07
N MET A 4 -3.75 12.71 -7.74
CA MET A 4 -4.46 12.15 -6.57
C MET A 4 -4.04 12.85 -5.25
N LEU A 5 -2.74 13.09 -5.05
CA LEU A 5 -2.26 13.77 -3.84
C LEU A 5 -2.74 15.22 -3.77
N HIS A 6 -2.79 15.93 -4.90
CA HIS A 6 -3.31 17.31 -4.94
C HIS A 6 -4.82 17.40 -4.72
N GLU A 7 -5.57 16.36 -5.07
CA GLU A 7 -7.01 16.28 -4.78
C GLU A 7 -7.28 16.02 -3.31
N LEU A 8 -6.44 15.18 -2.66
CA LEU A 8 -6.66 14.76 -1.28
C LEU A 8 -6.09 15.73 -0.23
N PHE A 9 -5.06 16.51 -0.59
CA PHE A 9 -4.39 17.39 0.36
C PHE A 9 -4.33 18.84 -0.15
N PRO A 10 -4.86 19.81 0.62
CA PRO A 10 -4.63 21.24 0.34
C PRO A 10 -3.13 21.58 0.30
N THR A 11 -2.36 20.93 1.17
CA THR A 11 -0.90 20.95 1.20
C THR A 11 -0.40 19.53 1.41
N ILE A 12 0.33 18.98 0.44
CA ILE A 12 0.86 17.62 0.52
C ILE A 12 1.89 17.55 1.66
N PRO A 13 1.71 16.68 2.66
CA PRO A 13 2.70 16.49 3.71
C PRO A 13 3.98 15.85 3.14
N THR A 14 5.13 16.51 3.34
CA THR A 14 6.42 16.08 2.80
C THR A 14 7.40 15.58 3.86
N THR A 15 6.95 15.44 5.11
CA THR A 15 7.73 14.91 6.22
C THR A 15 6.91 13.89 7.00
N THR A 16 7.60 12.95 7.66
CA THR A 16 6.93 11.98 8.54
C THR A 16 6.08 12.66 9.61
N ALA A 17 6.55 13.78 10.19
CA ALA A 17 5.79 14.51 11.22
C ALA A 17 4.50 15.13 10.66
N ALA A 18 4.57 15.75 9.48
CA ALA A 18 3.39 16.32 8.82
C ALA A 18 2.38 15.23 8.43
N ALA A 19 2.85 14.10 7.88
CA ALA A 19 1.98 12.98 7.53
C ALA A 19 1.33 12.34 8.78
N LEU A 20 2.07 12.23 9.89
CA LEU A 20 1.52 11.76 11.16
C LEU A 20 0.45 12.73 11.70
N ALA A 21 0.63 14.03 11.57
CA ALA A 21 -0.38 15.00 12.01
C ALA A 21 -1.69 14.85 11.21
N VAL A 22 -1.60 14.63 9.90
CA VAL A 22 -2.78 14.33 9.06
C VAL A 22 -3.40 13.00 9.46
N PHE A 23 -2.60 11.96 9.61
CA PHE A 23 -3.05 10.62 9.98
C PHE A 23 -3.76 10.60 11.35
N ASP A 24 -3.20 11.30 12.35
CA ASP A 24 -3.76 11.36 13.71
C ASP A 24 -5.08 12.18 13.77
N ALA A 25 -5.23 13.18 12.91
CA ALA A 25 -6.44 13.99 12.81
C ALA A 25 -7.56 13.31 11.99
N ALA A 26 -7.21 12.33 11.15
CA ALA A 26 -8.16 11.64 10.29
C ALA A 26 -8.98 10.62 11.09
N GLU A 27 -10.24 10.40 10.66
CA GLU A 27 -11.18 9.49 11.32
C GLU A 27 -10.74 8.02 11.20
N ALA A 28 -11.08 7.23 12.22
CA ALA A 28 -10.98 5.78 12.16
C ALA A 28 -11.91 5.22 11.07
N VAL A 29 -11.54 4.06 10.52
CA VAL A 29 -12.41 3.30 9.62
C VAL A 29 -12.60 1.88 10.13
N GLU A 30 -13.79 1.34 9.93
CA GLU A 30 -14.07 -0.06 10.18
C GLU A 30 -13.59 -0.94 9.00
N PRO A 31 -13.33 -2.23 9.22
CA PRO A 31 -12.94 -3.15 8.15
C PRO A 31 -13.87 -3.13 6.93
N GLU A 32 -15.17 -3.01 7.15
CA GLU A 32 -16.21 -2.99 6.10
C GLU A 32 -16.03 -1.81 5.15
N PHE A 33 -15.55 -0.67 5.64
CA PHE A 33 -15.24 0.49 4.81
C PHE A 33 -14.17 0.19 3.77
N MET A 34 -13.22 -0.69 4.09
CA MET A 34 -12.10 -1.03 3.20
C MET A 34 -12.48 -2.02 2.09
N ILE A 35 -13.65 -2.67 2.14
CA ILE A 35 -14.05 -3.64 1.11
C ILE A 35 -14.17 -2.95 -0.24
N GLY A 36 -13.49 -3.51 -1.26
CA GLY A 36 -13.43 -2.99 -2.62
C GLY A 36 -12.01 -3.01 -3.20
N THR A 37 -11.85 -2.39 -4.37
CA THR A 37 -10.56 -2.22 -5.03
C THR A 37 -10.10 -0.77 -4.88
N TRP A 38 -8.83 -0.58 -4.60
CA TRP A 38 -8.26 0.71 -4.23
C TRP A 38 -7.00 1.00 -5.03
N HIS A 39 -7.02 2.08 -5.79
CA HIS A 39 -5.83 2.60 -6.46
C HIS A 39 -4.97 3.37 -5.47
N GLY A 40 -3.67 3.11 -5.49
CA GLY A 40 -2.74 3.66 -4.52
C GLY A 40 -1.78 4.68 -5.09
N ALA A 41 -1.36 5.59 -4.24
CA ALA A 41 -0.24 6.50 -4.50
C ALA A 41 0.68 6.56 -3.27
N GLU A 42 1.97 6.60 -3.51
CA GLU A 42 2.95 6.84 -2.46
C GLU A 42 2.84 8.26 -1.95
N LEU A 43 2.98 8.46 -0.64
CA LEU A 43 3.08 9.77 -0.01
C LEU A 43 4.53 9.97 0.47
N PRO A 44 5.38 10.67 -0.30
CA PRO A 44 6.80 10.81 0.04
C PRO A 44 6.97 11.72 1.26
N THR A 45 7.56 11.16 2.32
CA THR A 45 7.72 11.82 3.63
C THR A 45 9.17 11.79 4.13
N GLN A 46 10.13 11.70 3.21
CA GLN A 46 11.56 11.49 3.48
C GLN A 46 11.84 10.14 4.16
N HIS A 47 10.99 9.15 3.88
CA HIS A 47 11.21 7.79 4.35
C HIS A 47 12.28 7.08 3.50
N PRO A 48 13.11 6.18 4.07
CA PRO A 48 14.08 5.41 3.29
C PRO A 48 13.50 4.63 2.11
N MET A 49 12.22 4.27 2.15
CA MET A 49 11.51 3.54 1.09
C MET A 49 10.80 4.43 0.07
N ASP A 50 10.83 5.76 0.21
CA ASP A 50 10.20 6.66 -0.76
C ASP A 50 10.70 6.40 -2.18
N GLY A 51 9.79 6.37 -3.15
CA GLY A 51 10.03 6.03 -4.54
C GLY A 51 9.92 4.55 -4.87
N LEU A 52 9.78 3.66 -3.88
CA LEU A 52 9.75 2.21 -4.12
C LEU A 52 8.45 1.75 -4.79
N LEU A 53 7.31 2.20 -4.31
CA LEU A 53 6.01 1.82 -4.88
C LEU A 53 5.87 2.36 -6.29
N GLU A 54 6.25 3.63 -6.51
CA GLU A 54 6.23 4.24 -7.85
C GLU A 54 7.16 3.50 -8.82
N ALA A 55 8.42 3.27 -8.43
CA ALA A 55 9.40 2.58 -9.26
C ALA A 55 8.99 1.15 -9.61
N SER A 56 8.23 0.49 -8.72
CA SER A 56 7.73 -0.88 -8.92
C SER A 56 6.57 -0.97 -9.91
N GLY A 57 5.84 0.13 -10.14
CA GLY A 57 4.59 0.13 -10.89
C GLY A 57 3.41 -0.42 -10.08
N TRP A 58 3.50 -0.37 -8.75
CA TRP A 58 2.38 -0.76 -7.89
C TRP A 58 1.13 0.04 -8.22
N TRP A 59 0.02 -0.69 -8.41
CA TRP A 59 -1.26 -0.07 -8.71
C TRP A 59 -2.10 0.16 -7.45
N GLY A 60 -2.13 -0.79 -6.52
CA GLY A 60 -2.96 -0.66 -5.34
C GLY A 60 -3.23 -1.97 -4.60
N LYS A 61 -4.39 -2.04 -3.96
CA LYS A 61 -4.82 -3.15 -3.10
C LYS A 61 -6.26 -3.56 -3.40
N GLN A 62 -6.60 -4.83 -3.06
CA GLN A 62 -7.99 -5.31 -3.08
C GLN A 62 -8.32 -5.98 -1.75
N PHE A 63 -9.50 -5.65 -1.25
CA PHE A 63 -10.13 -6.24 -0.08
C PHE A 63 -11.47 -6.84 -0.52
N THR A 64 -11.52 -8.15 -0.71
CA THR A 64 -12.77 -8.85 -1.09
C THR A 64 -13.63 -9.09 0.15
N ASP A 65 -13.01 -9.46 1.24
CA ASP A 65 -13.57 -9.63 2.57
C ASP A 65 -12.43 -9.55 3.61
N ALA A 66 -12.73 -9.82 4.89
CA ALA A 66 -11.76 -9.74 5.97
C ALA A 66 -10.63 -10.79 5.88
N GLU A 67 -10.84 -11.91 5.19
CA GLU A 67 -9.86 -13.00 5.03
C GLU A 67 -9.20 -12.99 3.65
N THR A 68 -9.80 -12.30 2.67
CA THR A 68 -9.38 -12.32 1.27
C THR A 68 -8.86 -10.96 0.84
N VAL A 69 -7.57 -10.73 1.09
CA VAL A 69 -6.91 -9.46 0.75
C VAL A 69 -5.69 -9.68 -0.14
N HIS A 70 -5.63 -8.91 -1.23
CA HIS A 70 -4.48 -8.81 -2.12
C HIS A 70 -3.76 -7.48 -1.89
N PRO A 71 -2.64 -7.49 -1.14
CA PRO A 71 -1.97 -6.25 -0.71
C PRO A 71 -1.21 -5.54 -1.80
N LEU A 72 -0.80 -6.24 -2.86
CA LEU A 72 0.04 -5.72 -3.93
C LEU A 72 -0.53 -6.10 -5.29
N LEU A 73 -1.20 -5.15 -5.93
CA LEU A 73 -1.75 -5.29 -7.27
C LEU A 73 -0.89 -4.53 -8.29
N PHE A 74 -0.77 -5.12 -9.47
CA PHE A 74 -0.04 -4.56 -10.61
C PHE A 74 -0.88 -4.68 -11.88
N PRO A 75 -0.78 -3.73 -12.82
CA PRO A 75 -1.48 -3.85 -14.08
C PRO A 75 -0.89 -4.98 -14.94
N THR A 76 -1.75 -5.59 -15.75
CA THR A 76 -1.33 -6.47 -16.84
C THR A 76 -0.63 -5.66 -17.93
N SER A 77 0.12 -6.30 -18.83
CA SER A 77 0.87 -5.62 -19.89
C SER A 77 -0.01 -4.83 -20.87
N ASP A 78 -1.27 -5.24 -21.02
CA ASP A 78 -2.28 -4.54 -21.84
C ASP A 78 -3.04 -3.47 -21.05
N GLY A 79 -2.81 -3.35 -19.73
CA GLY A 79 -3.46 -2.38 -18.86
C GLY A 79 -4.94 -2.62 -18.56
N ASN A 80 -5.51 -3.75 -19.02
CA ASN A 80 -6.97 -3.99 -18.94
C ASN A 80 -7.39 -4.74 -17.67
N ALA A 81 -6.45 -5.30 -16.92
CA ALA A 81 -6.71 -6.04 -15.69
C ALA A 81 -5.56 -5.87 -14.70
N LEU A 82 -5.76 -6.39 -13.49
CA LEU A 82 -4.77 -6.43 -12.44
C LEU A 82 -4.32 -7.86 -12.17
N TRP A 83 -3.13 -8.01 -11.61
CA TRP A 83 -2.66 -9.26 -11.06
C TRP A 83 -2.07 -9.05 -9.67
N ALA A 84 -2.24 -10.03 -8.78
CA ALA A 84 -1.75 -9.96 -7.43
C ALA A 84 -0.34 -10.57 -7.33
N LEU A 85 0.58 -9.83 -6.71
CA LEU A 85 1.94 -10.26 -6.43
C LEU A 85 2.02 -10.92 -5.07
N ASN A 86 2.77 -12.03 -4.96
CA ASN A 86 3.09 -12.64 -3.68
C ASN A 86 4.21 -11.86 -2.95
N PRO A 87 3.89 -11.14 -1.86
CA PRO A 87 4.88 -10.30 -1.17
C PRO A 87 6.07 -11.08 -0.62
N ALA A 88 5.86 -12.31 -0.17
CA ALA A 88 6.92 -13.14 0.40
C ALA A 88 7.98 -13.52 -0.65
N LEU A 89 7.57 -13.76 -1.91
CA LEU A 89 8.52 -14.03 -2.99
C LEU A 89 9.25 -12.77 -3.44
N ALA A 90 8.56 -11.62 -3.45
CA ALA A 90 9.17 -10.36 -3.86
C ALA A 90 10.15 -9.80 -2.82
N PHE A 91 9.82 -9.95 -1.53
CA PHE A 91 10.57 -9.33 -0.44
C PHE A 91 11.32 -10.34 0.44
N GLY A 92 10.90 -11.62 0.47
CA GLY A 92 11.46 -12.66 1.35
C GLY A 92 12.94 -12.99 1.08
N GLY A 93 13.42 -12.79 -0.14
CA GLY A 93 14.85 -12.97 -0.50
C GLY A 93 15.69 -11.70 -0.36
N LEU A 94 15.10 -10.55 -0.04
CA LEU A 94 15.74 -9.24 -0.18
C LEU A 94 15.93 -8.51 1.15
N GLY A 95 15.72 -9.08 2.31
CA GLY A 95 15.82 -8.33 3.57
C GLY A 95 15.30 -6.89 3.35
N ILE A 96 14.06 -6.61 3.65
CA ILE A 96 13.30 -5.38 3.27
C ILE A 96 14.06 -4.06 3.55
N SER A 97 15.02 -4.07 4.47
CA SER A 97 15.74 -2.85 4.87
C SER A 97 17.05 -2.57 4.15
N SER A 98 17.71 -3.57 3.54
CA SER A 98 19.11 -3.40 3.11
C SER A 98 19.30 -3.08 1.62
N LYS A 99 18.29 -3.31 0.76
CA LYS A 99 18.42 -3.14 -0.70
C LYS A 99 17.53 -2.05 -1.32
N VAL A 100 16.67 -1.43 -0.55
CA VAL A 100 15.80 -0.34 -1.00
C VAL A 100 16.56 0.83 -1.66
N PRO A 101 17.73 1.27 -1.14
CA PRO A 101 18.48 2.36 -1.75
C PRO A 101 18.93 2.10 -3.19
N LEU A 102 19.16 0.84 -3.55
CA LEU A 102 19.61 0.45 -4.90
C LEU A 102 18.48 0.44 -5.95
N LEU A 103 17.24 0.36 -5.52
CA LEU A 103 16.06 0.30 -6.39
C LEU A 103 15.42 1.67 -6.67
N LYS A 104 15.71 2.68 -5.86
CA LYS A 104 15.06 4.01 -5.91
C LYS A 104 15.26 4.78 -7.22
N ASN A 105 16.35 4.53 -7.94
CA ASN A 105 16.72 5.31 -9.12
C ASN A 105 16.51 4.54 -10.44
N ARG A 106 15.86 3.39 -10.40
CA ARG A 106 15.59 2.56 -11.58
C ARG A 106 14.15 2.08 -11.55
N SER A 107 13.40 2.27 -12.63
CA SER A 107 12.12 1.60 -12.78
C SER A 107 12.34 0.09 -12.77
N VAL A 108 11.73 -0.59 -11.81
CA VAL A 108 11.73 -2.06 -11.70
C VAL A 108 10.40 -2.66 -12.17
N ALA A 109 9.49 -1.84 -12.70
CA ALA A 109 8.20 -2.27 -13.22
C ALA A 109 8.37 -3.31 -14.35
N GLY A 110 9.28 -3.07 -15.30
CA GLY A 110 9.59 -4.04 -16.37
C GLY A 110 10.09 -5.38 -15.86
N PRO A 111 11.13 -5.44 -15.01
CA PRO A 111 11.55 -6.67 -14.34
C PRO A 111 10.44 -7.36 -13.54
N ILE A 112 9.61 -6.63 -12.79
CA ILE A 112 8.48 -7.21 -12.06
C ILE A 112 7.46 -7.83 -13.03
N ALA A 113 7.11 -7.14 -14.11
CA ALA A 113 6.21 -7.65 -15.14
C ALA A 113 6.78 -8.92 -15.82
N ALA A 114 8.07 -8.94 -16.12
CA ALA A 114 8.73 -10.12 -16.70
C ALA A 114 8.76 -11.34 -15.75
N LEU A 115 8.83 -11.09 -14.44
CA LEU A 115 8.81 -12.12 -13.40
C LEU A 115 7.39 -12.51 -12.96
N ARG A 116 6.34 -11.95 -13.56
CA ARG A 116 4.94 -12.24 -13.23
C ARG A 116 4.65 -13.74 -13.09
N PRO A 117 5.08 -14.65 -14.00
CA PRO A 117 4.75 -16.08 -13.87
C PRO A 117 5.23 -16.72 -12.57
N VAL A 118 6.29 -16.16 -11.96
CA VAL A 118 6.86 -16.64 -10.69
C VAL A 118 6.29 -15.89 -9.49
N LEU A 119 6.03 -14.60 -9.64
CA LEU A 119 5.61 -13.72 -8.56
C LEU A 119 4.08 -13.64 -8.35
N GLN A 120 3.30 -14.03 -9.37
CA GLN A 120 1.84 -13.96 -9.30
C GLN A 120 1.27 -14.95 -8.28
N THR A 121 0.22 -14.53 -7.59
CA THR A 121 -0.57 -15.38 -6.70
C THR A 121 -2.06 -15.18 -6.94
N ARG A 122 -2.84 -16.25 -6.77
CA ARG A 122 -4.31 -16.19 -6.69
C ARG A 122 -4.79 -16.31 -5.25
N SER A 123 -3.92 -16.75 -4.35
CA SER A 123 -4.26 -16.85 -2.93
C SER A 123 -4.10 -15.50 -2.25
N PRO A 124 -4.97 -15.14 -1.31
CA PRO A 124 -4.80 -13.95 -0.48
C PRO A 124 -3.46 -13.99 0.26
N LYS A 125 -2.91 -12.84 0.57
CA LYS A 125 -1.60 -12.69 1.24
C LYS A 125 -1.67 -11.74 2.44
N ALA A 126 -2.87 -11.32 2.79
CA ALA A 126 -3.12 -10.48 3.94
C ALA A 126 -4.56 -10.67 4.44
N ARG A 127 -4.83 -10.19 5.63
CA ARG A 127 -6.13 -10.16 6.29
C ARG A 127 -6.46 -8.77 6.77
N LEU A 128 -7.73 -8.47 6.94
CA LEU A 128 -8.22 -7.21 7.47
C LEU A 128 -8.77 -7.42 8.88
N ARG A 129 -8.36 -6.59 9.83
CA ARG A 129 -8.78 -6.61 11.23
C ARG A 129 -8.87 -5.20 11.77
N THR A 130 -9.53 -5.03 12.91
CA THR A 130 -9.40 -3.84 13.73
C THR A 130 -8.23 -4.00 14.68
N THR A 131 -7.31 -3.04 14.68
CA THR A 131 -6.21 -3.02 15.65
C THR A 131 -6.04 -1.63 16.25
N ARG A 132 -5.44 -1.58 17.44
CA ARG A 132 -5.14 -0.30 18.10
C ARG A 132 -3.77 0.20 17.63
N TYR A 133 -3.78 1.34 16.96
CA TYR A 133 -2.56 2.02 16.54
C TYR A 133 -2.63 3.51 16.89
N ARG A 134 -1.59 4.02 17.55
CA ARG A 134 -1.50 5.41 18.02
C ARG A 134 -2.73 5.84 18.85
N GLY A 135 -3.23 4.92 19.70
CA GLY A 135 -4.34 5.18 20.64
C GLY A 135 -5.74 5.05 20.05
N VAL A 136 -5.89 4.71 18.76
CA VAL A 136 -7.20 4.60 18.08
C VAL A 136 -7.35 3.22 17.44
N ASP A 137 -8.51 2.60 17.63
CA ASP A 137 -8.88 1.35 17.00
C ASP A 137 -9.38 1.64 15.58
N THR A 138 -8.82 0.98 14.58
CA THR A 138 -9.13 1.23 13.16
C THR A 138 -8.78 0.03 12.29
N ALA A 139 -9.32 -0.03 11.07
CA ALA A 139 -9.00 -1.08 10.11
C ALA A 139 -7.52 -1.15 9.82
N THR A 140 -7.01 -2.37 9.84
CA THR A 140 -5.60 -2.69 9.64
C THR A 140 -5.48 -3.91 8.76
N MET A 141 -4.73 -3.80 7.69
CA MET A 141 -4.33 -4.93 6.87
C MET A 141 -3.06 -5.55 7.45
N ILE A 142 -3.13 -6.83 7.75
CA ILE A 142 -2.03 -7.59 8.33
C ILE A 142 -1.51 -8.55 7.26
N TYR A 143 -0.24 -8.42 6.89
CA TYR A 143 0.40 -9.37 5.96
C TYR A 143 0.58 -10.73 6.61
N ASP A 144 0.28 -11.82 5.89
CA ASP A 144 0.39 -13.18 6.44
C ASP A 144 1.84 -13.64 6.64
N GLN A 145 2.77 -13.18 5.81
CA GLN A 145 4.13 -13.69 5.75
C GLN A 145 5.20 -12.62 5.96
N LEU A 146 4.81 -11.37 6.15
CA LEU A 146 5.71 -10.25 6.38
C LEU A 146 5.38 -9.57 7.71
N PRO A 147 6.38 -9.04 8.42
CA PRO A 147 6.15 -8.32 9.68
C PRO A 147 5.67 -6.88 9.41
N ILE A 148 4.57 -6.77 8.67
CA ILE A 148 4.00 -5.50 8.19
C ILE A 148 2.52 -5.44 8.53
N ASN A 149 2.10 -4.30 9.07
CA ASN A 149 0.71 -3.90 9.22
C ASN A 149 0.49 -2.58 8.48
N ASP A 150 -0.52 -2.52 7.61
CA ASP A 150 -0.94 -1.25 7.00
C ASP A 150 -2.19 -0.76 7.72
N VAL A 151 -2.08 0.35 8.43
CA VAL A 151 -3.14 0.93 9.26
C VAL A 151 -3.79 2.07 8.51
N PHE A 152 -5.14 2.12 8.48
CA PHE A 152 -5.90 3.05 7.65
C PHE A 152 -6.63 4.12 8.48
N ARG A 153 -6.72 5.33 7.92
CA ARG A 153 -7.57 6.43 8.41
C ARG A 153 -8.28 7.08 7.23
N ARG A 154 -9.49 7.53 7.45
CA ARG A 154 -10.36 8.12 6.44
C ARG A 154 -9.94 9.55 6.12
N LEU A 155 -9.74 9.85 4.85
CA LEU A 155 -9.55 11.21 4.34
C LEU A 155 -10.86 11.76 3.74
N THR A 156 -11.54 10.94 2.95
CA THR A 156 -12.83 11.26 2.32
C THR A 156 -13.72 10.01 2.31
N ASP A 157 -14.90 10.09 1.70
CA ASP A 157 -15.78 8.93 1.53
C ASP A 157 -15.15 7.82 0.66
N ASP A 158 -14.21 8.19 -0.22
CA ASP A 158 -13.58 7.30 -1.18
C ASP A 158 -12.05 7.23 -1.04
N ALA A 159 -11.48 7.84 0.00
CA ALA A 159 -10.04 7.85 0.17
C ALA A 159 -9.60 7.65 1.62
N VAL A 160 -8.47 6.95 1.75
CA VAL A 160 -7.80 6.74 3.05
C VAL A 160 -6.31 7.08 2.95
N ILE A 161 -5.73 7.49 4.07
CA ILE A 161 -4.29 7.49 4.29
C ILE A 161 -3.90 6.20 4.99
N GLY A 162 -2.88 5.51 4.47
CA GLY A 162 -2.30 4.30 5.05
C GLY A 162 -0.94 4.58 5.67
N ALA A 163 -0.74 4.06 6.87
CA ALA A 163 0.55 4.03 7.56
C ALA A 163 1.05 2.59 7.63
N MET A 164 2.10 2.27 6.88
CA MET A 164 2.75 0.97 6.96
C MET A 164 3.65 0.91 8.20
N ASP A 165 3.25 0.10 9.16
CA ASP A 165 4.02 -0.25 10.35
C ASP A 165 4.86 -1.51 10.05
N LEU A 166 6.15 -1.31 9.80
CA LEU A 166 7.13 -2.36 9.55
C LEU A 166 7.97 -2.62 10.79
N ARG A 167 8.01 -3.85 11.26
CA ARG A 167 8.88 -4.25 12.38
C ARG A 167 10.34 -3.82 12.13
N GLY A 168 10.90 -3.08 13.07
CA GLY A 168 12.26 -2.56 13.00
C GLY A 168 12.41 -1.22 12.28
N SER A 169 11.35 -0.70 11.63
CA SER A 169 11.34 0.68 11.15
C SER A 169 11.04 1.64 12.31
N ARG A 170 11.77 2.75 12.36
CA ARG A 170 11.53 3.80 13.37
C ARG A 170 10.41 4.76 12.97
N ARG A 171 10.00 4.74 11.70
CA ARG A 171 9.00 5.63 11.11
C ARG A 171 8.06 4.82 10.24
N PRO A 172 6.75 5.13 10.24
CA PRO A 172 5.84 4.53 9.28
C PRO A 172 6.16 5.05 7.87
N TYR A 173 5.87 4.21 6.87
CA TYR A 173 5.89 4.59 5.48
C TYR A 173 4.46 4.90 5.04
N PHE A 174 4.23 6.06 4.42
CA PHE A 174 2.91 6.53 4.10
C PHE A 174 2.53 6.35 2.63
N PHE A 175 1.26 6.06 2.41
CA PHE A 175 0.63 6.00 1.11
C PHE A 175 -0.84 6.45 1.24
N VAL A 176 -1.48 6.72 0.13
CA VAL A 176 -2.93 6.95 0.07
C VAL A 176 -3.56 5.92 -0.84
N LEU A 177 -4.82 5.62 -0.56
CA LEU A 177 -5.66 4.78 -1.42
C LEU A 177 -6.91 5.55 -1.76
N HIS A 178 -7.31 5.50 -3.03
CA HIS A 178 -8.59 6.01 -3.52
C HIS A 178 -9.37 4.83 -4.09
N ARG A 179 -10.67 4.74 -3.80
CA ARG A 179 -11.55 3.67 -4.27
C ARG A 179 -11.63 3.72 -5.80
N ASP A 180 -11.33 2.61 -6.44
CA ASP A 180 -11.31 2.51 -7.89
C ASP A 180 -11.59 1.05 -8.31
N ASP A 181 -12.81 0.80 -8.76
CA ASP A 181 -13.26 -0.50 -9.26
C ASP A 181 -13.18 -0.61 -10.80
N SER A 182 -12.49 0.32 -11.47
CA SER A 182 -12.35 0.31 -12.93
C SER A 182 -11.54 -0.87 -13.44
N LEU A 183 -10.56 -1.34 -12.67
CA LEU A 183 -9.78 -2.53 -12.95
C LEU A 183 -9.99 -3.59 -11.86
N ARG A 184 -9.99 -4.86 -12.26
CA ARG A 184 -10.15 -6.00 -11.35
C ARG A 184 -9.03 -7.02 -11.55
N PRO A 185 -8.66 -7.78 -10.51
CA PRO A 185 -7.76 -8.92 -10.64
C PRO A 185 -8.35 -9.98 -11.58
N ALA A 186 -7.48 -10.48 -12.50
CA ALA A 186 -7.79 -11.51 -13.48
C ALA A 186 -7.64 -12.93 -12.89
#